data_27428a73f8a309e616b813b0951fff4b
#
_entry.id   27428a73f8a309e616b813b0951fff4b
#
_cell.length_a   1.000
_cell.length_b   1.000
_cell.length_c   1.000
_cell.angle_alpha   90.00
_cell.angle_beta   90.00
_cell.angle_gamma   90.00
#
_symmetry.space_group_name_H-M   'P 1'
#
loop_
_entity.id
_entity.type
_entity.pdbx_description
1 polymer ?
#
loop_
_entity_poly.entity_id
_entity_poly.type
_entity_poly.pdbx_seq_one_letter_code
_entity_poly.pdbx_strand_id
1 'polypeptide(L)'
;MRGIRGHCQGESYVFRNQNELKNLIKDFPNLESKELFVVAQTTFSVSEWENCLKILKRVYTNAAIFDTICNATSERQAEAVRLAKQKDLMVIIGGRQSSNTAKLKSVCEPFCRTCLIETAKELPVSEIKQAYSIGITRVHPHLPAL
;
A
#
# COMPACT_ATOMS: atom_id res chain seq x y z
N MET A 1 -3.12 -7.53 11.86
CA MET A 1 -2.57 -6.19 12.20
C MET A 1 -2.19 -6.09 13.67
N ARG A 2 -1.29 -6.96 14.14
CA ARG A 2 -0.76 -6.87 15.52
C ARG A 2 0.52 -6.04 15.63
N GLY A 3 1.11 -5.59 14.50
CA GLY A 3 2.40 -4.92 14.48
C GLY A 3 2.43 -3.58 15.22
N ILE A 4 2.20 -2.46 14.53
CA ILE A 4 2.35 -1.12 15.12
C ILE A 4 1.37 -0.90 16.27
N ARG A 5 0.10 -1.28 16.08
CA ARG A 5 -0.95 -1.09 17.09
C ARG A 5 -0.67 -1.82 18.41
N GLY A 6 0.01 -2.96 18.37
CA GLY A 6 0.36 -3.72 19.57
C GLY A 6 1.39 -3.04 20.47
N HIS A 7 2.08 -2.01 19.98
CA HIS A 7 3.08 -1.24 20.73
C HIS A 7 2.55 0.12 21.20
N CYS A 8 1.31 0.48 20.85
CA CYS A 8 0.70 1.72 21.32
C CYS A 8 0.18 1.56 22.74
N GLN A 9 0.62 2.40 23.66
CA GLN A 9 0.16 2.42 25.05
C GLN A 9 -1.08 3.28 25.27
N GLY A 10 -1.54 4.00 24.25
CA GLY A 10 -2.71 4.90 24.28
C GLY A 10 -3.79 4.52 23.29
N GLU A 11 -4.76 5.42 23.12
CA GLU A 11 -5.78 5.30 22.08
C GLU A 11 -5.12 5.23 20.70
N SER A 12 -5.54 4.31 19.86
CA SER A 12 -5.01 4.14 18.52
C SER A 12 -6.11 3.94 17.50
N TYR A 13 -6.04 4.70 16.42
CA TYR A 13 -6.98 4.68 15.31
C TYR A 13 -6.27 4.20 14.05
N VAL A 14 -6.97 3.45 13.20
CA VAL A 14 -6.40 2.89 11.97
C VAL A 14 -7.28 3.28 10.80
N PHE A 15 -6.67 3.75 9.73
CA PHE A 15 -7.32 3.99 8.45
C PHE A 15 -6.50 3.36 7.32
N ARG A 16 -7.15 2.97 6.24
CA ARG A 16 -6.56 2.29 5.09
C ARG A 16 -6.52 3.15 3.83
N ASN A 17 -7.28 4.23 3.82
CA ASN A 17 -7.39 5.15 2.70
C ASN A 17 -7.92 6.51 3.17
N GLN A 18 -7.90 7.48 2.26
CA GLN A 18 -8.37 8.84 2.54
C GLN A 18 -9.85 8.93 2.95
N ASN A 19 -10.70 8.00 2.51
CA ASN A 19 -12.12 8.01 2.87
C ASN A 19 -12.33 7.56 4.31
N GLU A 20 -11.65 6.49 4.72
CA GLU A 20 -11.64 6.05 6.12
C GLU A 20 -11.05 7.13 7.04
N LEU A 21 -9.98 7.83 6.61
CA LEU A 21 -9.44 8.97 7.35
C LEU A 21 -10.46 10.09 7.52
N LYS A 22 -11.18 10.47 6.45
CA LYS A 22 -12.23 11.50 6.53
C LYS A 22 -13.37 11.11 7.48
N ASN A 23 -13.76 9.84 7.49
CA ASN A 23 -14.77 9.33 8.42
C ASN A 23 -14.26 9.40 9.87
N LEU A 24 -13.01 8.96 10.10
CA LEU A 24 -12.36 9.02 11.40
C LEU A 24 -12.33 10.46 11.96
N ILE A 25 -12.00 11.45 11.12
CA ILE A 25 -12.01 12.87 11.50
C ILE A 25 -13.40 13.32 11.93
N LYS A 26 -14.45 12.89 11.24
CA LYS A 26 -15.85 13.21 11.58
C LYS A 26 -16.29 12.56 12.88
N ASP A 27 -15.92 11.29 13.08
CA ASP A 27 -16.33 10.49 14.23
C ASP A 27 -15.61 10.94 15.51
N PHE A 28 -14.43 11.53 15.40
CA PHE A 28 -13.58 11.95 16.51
C PHE A 28 -13.10 13.41 16.38
N PRO A 29 -14.01 14.40 16.43
CA PRO A 29 -13.67 15.81 16.25
C PRO A 29 -12.70 16.36 17.30
N ASN A 30 -12.67 15.76 18.49
CA ASN A 30 -11.79 16.21 19.60
C ASN A 30 -10.31 15.81 19.43
N LEU A 31 -9.95 15.08 18.37
CA LEU A 31 -8.55 14.72 18.11
C LEU A 31 -7.69 15.96 17.78
N GLU A 32 -8.28 17.04 17.32
CA GLU A 32 -7.55 18.29 17.01
C GLU A 32 -6.87 18.90 18.24
N SER A 33 -7.41 18.68 19.43
CA SER A 33 -6.85 19.18 20.69
C SER A 33 -5.84 18.26 21.36
N LYS A 34 -5.64 17.05 20.81
CA LYS A 34 -4.70 16.05 21.34
C LYS A 34 -3.37 16.13 20.61
N GLU A 35 -2.30 15.72 21.28
CA GLU A 35 -1.03 15.45 20.64
C GLU A 35 -1.15 14.14 19.84
N LEU A 36 -1.00 14.24 18.52
CA LEU A 36 -1.19 13.12 17.61
C LEU A 36 0.14 12.69 17.01
N PHE A 37 0.37 11.38 17.00
CA PHE A 37 1.43 10.73 16.26
C PHE A 37 0.84 9.93 15.12
N VAL A 38 1.25 10.23 13.90
CA VAL A 38 0.77 9.55 12.70
C VAL A 38 1.90 8.80 12.04
N VAL A 39 1.72 7.51 11.83
CA VAL A 39 2.70 6.63 11.19
C VAL A 39 2.06 5.81 10.08
N ALA A 40 2.78 5.57 9.00
CA ALA A 40 2.35 4.66 7.94
C ALA A 40 2.86 3.24 8.20
N GLN A 41 2.10 2.24 7.76
CA GLN A 41 2.64 0.89 7.63
C GLN A 41 3.71 0.89 6.54
N THR A 42 4.81 0.15 6.73
CA THR A 42 5.97 0.12 5.81
C THR A 42 5.61 -0.29 4.37
N THR A 43 4.50 -0.99 4.18
CA THR A 43 3.98 -1.46 2.89
C THR A 43 2.76 -0.67 2.42
N PHE A 44 2.47 0.50 3.01
CA PHE A 44 1.33 1.31 2.61
C PHE A 44 1.50 1.86 1.18
N SER A 45 0.40 2.19 0.51
CA SER A 45 0.45 2.81 -0.82
C SER A 45 0.98 4.23 -0.72
N VAL A 46 2.04 4.54 -1.47
CA VAL A 46 2.66 5.89 -1.48
C VAL A 46 1.66 6.94 -1.93
N SER A 47 0.94 6.70 -3.03
CA SER A 47 -0.04 7.66 -3.56
C SER A 47 -1.20 7.91 -2.58
N GLU A 48 -1.66 6.86 -1.90
CA GLU A 48 -2.71 6.99 -0.89
C GLU A 48 -2.19 7.71 0.35
N TRP A 49 -0.93 7.47 0.75
CA TRP A 49 -0.27 8.18 1.84
C TRP A 49 -0.18 9.68 1.55
N GLU A 50 0.26 10.07 0.36
CA GLU A 50 0.32 11.48 -0.06
C GLU A 50 -1.05 12.16 0.01
N ASN A 51 -2.12 11.47 -0.40
CA ASN A 51 -3.48 11.99 -0.30
C ASN A 51 -3.93 12.14 1.16
N CYS A 52 -3.60 11.17 2.03
CA CYS A 52 -3.87 11.25 3.46
C CYS A 52 -3.07 12.39 4.11
N LEU A 53 -1.79 12.58 3.73
CA LEU A 53 -0.94 13.67 4.23
C LEU A 53 -1.54 15.06 3.97
N LYS A 54 -2.11 15.29 2.77
CA LYS A 54 -2.77 16.55 2.45
C LYS A 54 -3.94 16.84 3.41
N ILE A 55 -4.71 15.82 3.77
CA ILE A 55 -5.83 15.94 4.70
C ILE A 55 -5.29 16.18 6.12
N LEU A 56 -4.35 15.34 6.58
CA LEU A 56 -3.79 15.41 7.92
C LEU A 56 -3.17 16.78 8.21
N LYS A 57 -2.33 17.29 7.33
CA LYS A 57 -1.68 18.60 7.47
C LYS A 57 -2.66 19.77 7.49
N ARG A 58 -3.82 19.62 6.85
CA ARG A 58 -4.86 20.64 6.82
C ARG A 58 -5.70 20.65 8.11
N VAL A 59 -5.96 19.47 8.67
CA VAL A 59 -6.85 19.31 9.83
C VAL A 59 -6.09 19.35 11.13
N TYR A 60 -4.94 18.70 11.19
CA TYR A 60 -4.14 18.53 12.41
C TYR A 60 -2.79 19.24 12.28
N THR A 61 -2.77 20.53 12.60
CA THR A 61 -1.58 21.38 12.44
C THR A 61 -0.44 21.05 13.40
N ASN A 62 -0.76 20.41 14.53
CA ASN A 62 0.17 20.02 15.58
C ASN A 62 0.51 18.51 15.59
N ALA A 63 0.06 17.74 14.60
CA ALA A 63 0.35 16.33 14.52
C ALA A 63 1.82 16.07 14.14
N ALA A 64 2.48 15.19 14.87
CA ALA A 64 3.79 14.65 14.48
C ALA A 64 3.57 13.51 13.47
N ILE A 65 3.94 13.74 12.22
CA ILE A 65 3.72 12.80 11.11
C ILE A 65 5.05 12.21 10.70
N PHE A 66 5.14 10.87 10.73
CA PHE A 66 6.33 10.12 10.34
C PHE A 66 6.05 9.31 9.09
N ASP A 67 6.81 9.56 8.04
CA ASP A 67 6.79 8.71 6.85
C ASP A 67 7.64 7.46 7.11
N THR A 68 6.95 6.39 7.43
CA THR A 68 7.56 5.10 7.76
C THR A 68 7.40 4.06 6.64
N ILE A 69 7.03 4.51 5.43
CA ILE A 69 7.02 3.63 4.25
C ILE A 69 8.47 3.28 3.90
N CYS A 70 8.74 2.00 3.73
CA CYS A 70 10.07 1.53 3.37
C CYS A 70 10.45 1.98 1.94
N ASN A 71 11.66 2.56 1.76
CA ASN A 71 12.13 3.02 0.45
C ASN A 71 12.07 1.93 -0.62
N ALA A 72 12.48 0.69 -0.31
CA ALA A 72 12.37 -0.43 -1.23
C ALA A 72 10.90 -0.74 -1.61
N THR A 73 9.95 -0.44 -0.75
CA THR A 73 8.51 -0.57 -1.07
C THR A 73 8.05 0.56 -1.98
N SER A 74 8.44 1.80 -1.72
CA SER A 74 8.06 2.95 -2.55
C SER A 74 8.64 2.86 -3.96
N GLU A 75 9.92 2.51 -4.08
CA GLU A 75 10.58 2.29 -5.37
C GLU A 75 9.91 1.18 -6.18
N ARG A 76 9.59 0.05 -5.54
CA ARG A 76 8.91 -1.07 -6.18
C ARG A 76 7.49 -0.72 -6.64
N GLN A 77 6.75 0.03 -5.84
CA GLN A 77 5.42 0.52 -6.25
C GLN A 77 5.53 1.46 -7.45
N ALA A 78 6.47 2.39 -7.45
CA ALA A 78 6.70 3.31 -8.56
C ALA A 78 7.08 2.57 -9.85
N GLU A 79 7.97 1.60 -9.77
CA GLU A 79 8.37 0.77 -10.91
C GLU A 79 7.20 -0.06 -11.44
N ALA A 80 6.43 -0.70 -10.56
CA ALA A 80 5.28 -1.49 -10.95
C ALA A 80 4.22 -0.64 -11.67
N VAL A 81 3.94 0.57 -11.18
CA VAL A 81 3.04 1.53 -11.85
C VAL A 81 3.59 1.95 -13.22
N ARG A 82 4.90 2.22 -13.32
CA ARG A 82 5.54 2.58 -14.59
C ARG A 82 5.38 1.46 -15.62
N LEU A 83 5.59 0.22 -15.21
CA LEU A 83 5.40 -0.95 -16.07
C LEU A 83 3.92 -1.13 -16.45
N ALA A 84 3.00 -1.05 -15.51
CA ALA A 84 1.58 -1.23 -15.73
C ALA A 84 1.00 -0.25 -16.76
N LYS A 85 1.51 0.99 -16.80
CA LYS A 85 1.13 1.99 -17.81
C LYS A 85 1.57 1.65 -19.24
N GLN A 86 2.51 0.73 -19.40
CA GLN A 86 3.11 0.38 -20.70
C GLN A 86 2.80 -1.06 -21.13
N LYS A 87 2.07 -1.81 -20.32
CA LYS A 87 1.80 -3.23 -20.52
C LYS A 87 0.31 -3.54 -20.51
N ASP A 88 -0.08 -4.58 -21.23
CA ASP A 88 -1.48 -5.02 -21.30
C ASP A 88 -1.83 -5.95 -20.15
N LEU A 89 -0.82 -6.65 -19.64
CA LEU A 89 -0.98 -7.58 -18.52
C LEU A 89 0.19 -7.44 -17.54
N MET A 90 -0.11 -7.35 -16.27
CA MET A 90 0.86 -7.45 -15.17
C MET A 90 0.69 -8.77 -14.42
N VAL A 91 1.81 -9.48 -14.25
CA VAL A 91 1.88 -10.68 -13.42
C VAL A 91 2.68 -10.34 -12.16
N ILE A 92 2.02 -10.41 -11.02
CA ILE A 92 2.63 -10.15 -9.72
C ILE A 92 2.87 -11.49 -9.03
N ILE A 93 4.12 -11.74 -8.66
CA ILE A 93 4.54 -12.98 -8.00
C ILE A 93 4.76 -12.68 -6.52
N GLY A 94 4.00 -13.34 -5.65
CA GLY A 94 4.14 -13.19 -4.20
C GLY A 94 2.99 -13.81 -3.42
N GLY A 95 3.20 -13.98 -2.12
CA GLY A 95 2.21 -14.61 -1.24
C GLY A 95 0.90 -13.83 -1.17
N ARG A 96 -0.23 -14.53 -1.26
CA ARG A 96 -1.58 -13.93 -1.18
C ARG A 96 -1.84 -13.25 0.16
N GLN A 97 -1.18 -13.73 1.23
CA GLN A 97 -1.28 -13.15 2.57
C GLN A 97 -0.35 -11.95 2.78
N SER A 98 0.53 -11.65 1.82
CA SER A 98 1.46 -10.53 1.92
C SER A 98 0.76 -9.20 1.61
N SER A 99 0.80 -8.29 2.57
CA SER A 99 0.26 -6.93 2.38
C SER A 99 0.97 -6.16 1.25
N ASN A 100 2.26 -6.40 1.07
CA ASN A 100 3.05 -5.79 -0.01
C ASN A 100 2.61 -6.33 -1.39
N THR A 101 2.36 -7.64 -1.50
CA THR A 101 1.83 -8.25 -2.73
C THR A 101 0.46 -7.69 -3.10
N ALA A 102 -0.45 -7.62 -2.13
CA ALA A 102 -1.77 -7.04 -2.31
C ALA A 102 -1.71 -5.56 -2.75
N LYS A 103 -0.77 -4.79 -2.18
CA LYS A 103 -0.56 -3.40 -2.57
C LYS A 103 -0.02 -3.25 -3.98
N LEU A 104 0.97 -4.05 -4.39
CA LEU A 104 1.46 -4.03 -5.77
C LEU A 104 0.33 -4.31 -6.77
N LYS A 105 -0.54 -5.27 -6.47
CA LYS A 105 -1.71 -5.55 -7.30
C LYS A 105 -2.61 -4.31 -7.39
N SER A 106 -3.00 -3.75 -6.26
CA SER A 106 -3.92 -2.60 -6.22
C SER A 106 -3.41 -1.35 -6.92
N VAL A 107 -2.09 -1.10 -6.96
CA VAL A 107 -1.53 0.05 -7.67
C VAL A 107 -1.37 -0.16 -9.17
N CYS A 108 -1.37 -1.41 -9.65
CA CYS A 108 -1.31 -1.75 -11.07
C CYS A 108 -2.68 -1.85 -11.73
N GLU A 109 -3.69 -2.35 -11.02
CA GLU A 109 -5.06 -2.60 -11.53
C GLU A 109 -5.72 -1.41 -12.24
N PRO A 110 -5.51 -0.13 -11.85
CA PRO A 110 -6.08 1.00 -12.55
C PRO A 110 -5.54 1.22 -13.97
N PHE A 111 -4.40 0.60 -14.34
CA PHE A 111 -3.70 0.86 -15.59
C PHE A 111 -3.80 -0.29 -16.60
N CYS A 112 -3.80 -1.53 -16.13
CA CYS A 112 -3.90 -2.72 -17.00
C CYS A 112 -4.46 -3.91 -16.24
N ARG A 113 -4.77 -5.00 -16.96
CA ARG A 113 -5.09 -6.27 -16.32
C ARG A 113 -3.95 -6.70 -15.40
N THR A 114 -4.30 -7.14 -14.20
CA THR A 114 -3.29 -7.52 -13.20
C THR A 114 -3.69 -8.83 -12.54
N CYS A 115 -2.83 -9.84 -12.64
CA CYS A 115 -2.99 -11.12 -11.95
C CYS A 115 -1.93 -11.29 -10.87
N LEU A 116 -2.27 -12.04 -9.84
CA LEU A 116 -1.38 -12.40 -8.74
C LEU A 116 -1.27 -13.92 -8.69
N ILE A 117 -0.03 -14.39 -8.64
CA ILE A 117 0.30 -15.81 -8.55
C ILE A 117 1.31 -16.05 -7.42
N GLU A 118 1.23 -17.20 -6.79
CA GLU A 118 2.23 -17.65 -5.82
C GLU A 118 3.22 -18.62 -6.47
N THR A 119 2.75 -19.40 -7.42
CA THR A 119 3.54 -20.43 -8.11
C THR A 119 3.36 -20.38 -9.62
N ALA A 120 4.30 -20.94 -10.36
CA ALA A 120 4.22 -21.02 -11.82
C ALA A 120 3.00 -21.80 -12.33
N LYS A 121 2.44 -22.71 -11.50
CA LYS A 121 1.23 -23.48 -11.87
C LYS A 121 -0.02 -22.62 -11.98
N GLU A 122 -0.01 -21.44 -11.37
CA GLU A 122 -1.12 -20.48 -11.37
C GLU A 122 -1.03 -19.47 -12.53
N LEU A 123 -0.06 -19.63 -13.43
CA LEU A 123 0.08 -18.72 -14.57
C LEU A 123 -1.20 -18.69 -15.41
N PRO A 124 -1.77 -17.52 -15.68
CA PRO A 124 -2.98 -17.37 -16.49
C PRO A 124 -2.65 -17.51 -17.99
N VAL A 125 -2.38 -18.73 -18.43
CA VAL A 125 -1.87 -19.04 -19.79
C VAL A 125 -2.78 -18.47 -20.89
N SER A 126 -4.09 -18.50 -20.70
CA SER A 126 -5.05 -17.93 -21.65
C SER A 126 -4.92 -16.40 -21.79
N GLU A 127 -4.74 -15.68 -20.67
CA GLU A 127 -4.56 -14.23 -20.65
C GLU A 127 -3.21 -13.84 -21.22
N ILE A 128 -2.18 -14.63 -20.90
CA ILE A 128 -0.81 -14.44 -21.42
C ILE A 128 -0.79 -14.54 -22.94
N LYS A 129 -1.50 -15.52 -23.52
CA LYS A 129 -1.57 -15.70 -24.97
C LYS A 129 -2.31 -14.57 -25.70
N GLN A 130 -3.16 -13.85 -25.01
CA GLN A 130 -3.96 -12.73 -25.54
C GLN A 130 -3.27 -11.36 -25.36
N ALA A 131 -2.28 -11.27 -24.50
CA ALA A 131 -1.58 -10.02 -24.23
C ALA A 131 -0.45 -9.77 -25.25
N TYR A 132 -0.38 -8.56 -25.79
CA TYR A 132 0.74 -8.14 -26.65
C TYR A 132 2.01 -7.88 -25.85
N SER A 133 1.87 -7.42 -24.63
CA SER A 133 3.00 -7.09 -23.77
C SER A 133 2.71 -7.43 -22.32
N ILE A 134 3.67 -8.03 -21.64
CA ILE A 134 3.53 -8.52 -20.27
C ILE A 134 4.60 -7.89 -19.39
N GLY A 135 4.18 -7.34 -18.25
CA GLY A 135 5.07 -6.94 -17.18
C GLY A 135 5.05 -7.96 -16.05
N ILE A 136 6.22 -8.24 -15.50
CA ILE A 136 6.37 -9.17 -14.38
C ILE A 136 7.06 -8.44 -13.24
N THR A 137 6.50 -8.51 -12.05
CA THR A 137 7.14 -8.04 -10.82
C THR A 137 6.97 -9.07 -9.71
N ARG A 138 7.92 -9.10 -8.78
CA ARG A 138 7.85 -10.00 -7.63
C ARG A 138 8.09 -9.27 -6.33
N VAL A 139 7.46 -9.76 -5.28
CA VAL A 139 7.80 -9.40 -3.91
C VAL A 139 8.87 -10.35 -3.41
N HIS A 140 10.04 -9.82 -3.02
CA HIS A 140 11.00 -10.64 -2.30
C HIS A 140 10.38 -11.07 -0.96
N PRO A 141 10.45 -12.35 -0.60
CA PRO A 141 10.16 -12.72 0.77
C PRO A 141 11.12 -11.92 1.67
N HIS A 142 10.58 -11.26 2.68
CA HIS A 142 11.41 -10.71 3.74
C HIS A 142 12.21 -11.87 4.32
N LEU A 143 13.53 -11.84 4.16
CA LEU A 143 14.39 -12.62 5.02
C LEU A 143 14.08 -12.14 6.45
N PRO A 144 13.77 -13.06 7.40
CA PRO A 144 13.67 -12.64 8.79
C PRO A 144 14.97 -11.95 9.15
N ALA A 145 14.88 -10.81 9.80
CA ALA A 145 16.06 -10.16 10.37
C ALA A 145 16.74 -11.19 11.29
N LEU A 146 17.99 -11.49 11.00
CA LEU A 146 18.88 -12.27 11.85
C LEU A 146 19.10 -11.54 13.17
#